data_7d00078fbbcfd070bce24faa877df7fc
#
_entry.id   7d00078fbbcfd070bce24faa877df7fc
#
_cell.length_a   1.000
_cell.length_b   1.000
_cell.length_c   1.000
_cell.angle_alpha   90.00
_cell.angle_beta   90.00
_cell.angle_gamma   90.00
#
_symmetry.space_group_name_H-M   'P 1'
#
loop_
_entity.id
_entity.type
_entity.pdbx_description
1 polymer ?
#
loop_
_entity_poly.entity_id
_entity_poly.type
_entity_poly.pdbx_seq_one_letter_code
_entity_poly.pdbx_strand_id
1 'polypeptide(L)'
;MRKYGLSVFFLGILAIAVTLACGSSPPAYMLQSISLSPPTAEALGSPVQFTATGYFNQQPSPEKLTAPAWGACNPKQPYPPTTAVSVSADGLAQCAAGAVGTYTVWAVAQRGGDSCGAAGSVPVNPCGGAGQCQVTGTAQLTCP
;
A
#
# COMPACT_ATOMS: atom_id res chain seq x y z
N MET A 1 35.63 44.03 40.94
CA MET A 1 34.50 43.95 39.99
C MET A 1 34.78 43.03 38.83
N ARG A 2 35.01 41.72 39.07
CA ARG A 2 35.42 40.81 37.99
C ARG A 2 34.79 39.39 38.08
N LYS A 3 33.74 39.22 38.88
CA LYS A 3 33.14 37.90 39.13
C LYS A 3 31.81 37.64 38.41
N TYR A 4 31.21 38.63 37.75
CA TYR A 4 29.91 38.47 37.09
C TYR A 4 30.01 38.20 35.58
N GLY A 5 31.17 38.36 34.94
CA GLY A 5 31.33 38.16 33.50
C GLY A 5 31.31 36.68 33.08
N LEU A 6 31.76 35.78 33.96
CA LEU A 6 31.84 34.36 33.61
C LEU A 6 30.49 33.63 33.70
N SER A 7 29.63 34.05 34.65
CA SER A 7 28.30 33.43 34.79
C SER A 7 27.33 33.76 33.65
N VAL A 8 27.43 34.97 33.08
CA VAL A 8 26.57 35.38 31.95
C VAL A 8 26.94 34.66 30.67
N PHE A 9 28.26 34.36 30.52
CA PHE A 9 28.73 33.62 29.34
C PHE A 9 28.26 32.15 29.35
N PHE A 10 28.24 31.50 30.52
CA PHE A 10 27.74 30.12 30.62
C PHE A 10 26.22 30.00 30.43
N LEU A 11 25.43 30.99 30.87
CA LEU A 11 23.99 31.01 30.62
C LEU A 11 23.67 31.20 29.13
N GLY A 12 24.46 32.00 28.40
CA GLY A 12 24.30 32.22 26.98
C GLY A 12 24.55 30.95 26.12
N ILE A 13 25.56 30.15 26.49
CA ILE A 13 25.90 28.92 25.80
C ILE A 13 24.84 27.82 26.05
N LEU A 14 24.28 27.77 27.26
CA LEU A 14 23.22 26.79 27.57
C LEU A 14 21.93 27.08 26.82
N ALA A 15 21.58 28.35 26.60
CA ALA A 15 20.38 28.72 25.84
C ALA A 15 20.47 28.37 24.34
N ILE A 16 21.67 28.41 23.76
CA ILE A 16 21.87 28.06 22.32
C ILE A 16 21.81 26.54 22.11
N ALA A 17 22.21 25.74 23.10
CA ALA A 17 22.15 24.26 22.97
C ALA A 17 20.73 23.71 22.98
N VAL A 18 19.74 24.40 23.53
CA VAL A 18 18.34 23.93 23.59
C VAL A 18 17.58 24.19 22.29
N THR A 19 18.00 25.12 21.45
CA THR A 19 17.31 25.46 20.20
C THR A 19 17.65 24.53 19.02
N LEU A 20 18.68 23.70 19.15
CA LEU A 20 19.07 22.73 18.12
C LEU A 20 18.36 21.37 18.24
N ALA A 21 17.52 21.17 19.24
CA ALA A 21 16.79 19.93 19.49
C ALA A 21 15.38 19.92 18.89
N CYS A 22 15.03 20.80 17.94
CA CYS A 22 13.88 20.60 17.07
C CYS A 22 14.23 19.52 16.03
N GLY A 23 14.36 18.29 16.49
CA GLY A 23 14.45 17.13 15.62
C GLY A 23 13.16 17.04 14.81
N SER A 24 13.24 17.27 13.51
CA SER A 24 12.15 16.88 12.60
C SER A 24 11.88 15.41 12.83
N SER A 25 10.67 15.06 13.21
CA SER A 25 10.26 13.65 13.26
C SER A 25 10.59 13.00 11.93
N PRO A 26 11.15 11.79 11.91
CA PRO A 26 11.42 11.11 10.67
C PRO A 26 10.11 11.01 9.88
N PRO A 27 10.15 11.13 8.54
CA PRO A 27 8.96 11.02 7.73
C PRO A 27 8.28 9.67 7.97
N ALA A 28 6.95 9.64 7.99
CA ALA A 28 6.21 8.40 8.20
C ALA A 28 6.49 7.41 7.06
N TYR A 29 6.62 6.12 7.41
CA TYR A 29 6.76 5.04 6.43
C TYR A 29 5.43 4.84 5.71
N MET A 30 5.40 5.04 4.40
CA MET A 30 4.17 5.05 3.61
C MET A 30 4.31 4.25 2.33
N LEU A 31 3.30 3.41 2.05
CA LEU A 31 3.15 2.71 0.78
C LEU A 31 2.73 3.72 -0.30
N GLN A 32 3.49 3.78 -1.40
CA GLN A 32 3.27 4.70 -2.52
C GLN A 32 2.51 4.04 -3.67
N SER A 33 2.90 2.80 -4.02
CA SER A 33 2.29 2.03 -5.10
C SER A 33 2.38 0.53 -4.86
N ILE A 34 1.54 -0.22 -5.55
CA ILE A 34 1.56 -1.69 -5.58
C ILE A 34 1.69 -2.15 -7.03
N SER A 35 2.61 -3.08 -7.28
CA SER A 35 2.73 -3.80 -8.55
C SER A 35 2.30 -5.25 -8.37
N LEU A 36 1.53 -5.77 -9.32
CA LEU A 36 1.18 -7.19 -9.36
C LEU A 36 2.05 -7.92 -10.40
N SER A 37 2.45 -9.13 -10.07
CA SER A 37 3.19 -10.02 -10.96
C SER A 37 2.53 -11.41 -10.99
N PRO A 38 2.25 -11.96 -12.19
CA PRO A 38 2.42 -11.34 -13.51
C PRO A 38 1.41 -10.20 -13.77
N PRO A 39 1.74 -9.20 -14.63
CA PRO A 39 0.80 -8.11 -14.95
C PRO A 39 -0.38 -8.57 -15.81
N THR A 40 -0.18 -9.67 -16.56
CA THR A 40 -1.20 -10.35 -17.34
C THR A 40 -1.01 -11.87 -17.21
N ALA A 41 -2.10 -12.63 -17.18
CA ALA A 41 -2.08 -14.07 -17.13
C ALA A 41 -3.31 -14.67 -17.83
N GLU A 42 -3.20 -15.93 -18.24
CA GLU A 42 -4.29 -16.75 -18.78
C GLU A 42 -4.51 -17.96 -17.88
N ALA A 43 -5.74 -18.14 -17.43
CA ALA A 43 -6.12 -19.29 -16.60
C ALA A 43 -6.57 -20.46 -17.48
N LEU A 44 -5.64 -21.17 -18.09
CA LEU A 44 -5.88 -22.31 -18.97
C LEU A 44 -6.37 -23.55 -18.19
N GLY A 45 -7.47 -23.40 -17.43
CA GLY A 45 -8.04 -24.47 -16.59
C GLY A 45 -7.33 -24.69 -15.27
N SER A 46 -6.33 -23.88 -14.93
CA SER A 46 -5.59 -23.93 -13.67
C SER A 46 -5.60 -22.57 -12.97
N PRO A 47 -5.55 -22.54 -11.63
CA PRO A 47 -5.39 -21.29 -10.88
C PRO A 47 -4.07 -20.59 -11.22
N VAL A 48 -4.07 -19.25 -11.18
CA VAL A 48 -2.90 -18.40 -11.43
C VAL A 48 -2.47 -17.73 -10.13
N GLN A 49 -1.19 -17.84 -9.79
CA GLN A 49 -0.62 -17.16 -8.63
C GLN A 49 -0.19 -15.74 -8.98
N PHE A 50 -0.78 -14.75 -8.31
CA PHE A 50 -0.34 -13.36 -8.32
C PHE A 50 0.46 -13.04 -7.05
N THR A 51 1.43 -12.15 -7.19
CA THR A 51 2.23 -11.62 -6.08
C THR A 51 2.11 -10.10 -6.08
N ALA A 52 1.88 -9.51 -4.92
CA ALA A 52 1.84 -8.07 -4.73
C ALA A 52 3.17 -7.57 -4.15
N THR A 53 3.77 -6.59 -4.81
CA THR A 53 4.99 -5.90 -4.38
C THR A 53 4.66 -4.45 -4.07
N GLY A 54 4.93 -4.02 -2.85
CA GLY A 54 4.76 -2.64 -2.39
C GLY A 54 6.02 -1.82 -2.60
N TYR A 55 5.85 -0.58 -3.04
CA TYR A 55 6.90 0.42 -3.15
C TYR A 55 6.64 1.50 -2.11
N PHE A 56 7.61 1.72 -1.23
CA PHE A 56 7.51 2.63 -0.10
C PHE A 56 8.37 3.87 -0.30
N ASN A 57 8.04 4.95 0.41
CA ASN A 57 8.82 6.19 0.40
C ASN A 57 10.19 6.07 1.11
N GLN A 58 10.41 4.98 1.85
CA GLN A 58 11.64 4.67 2.58
C GLN A 58 11.99 3.19 2.44
N GLN A 59 13.22 2.82 2.77
CA GLN A 59 13.68 1.43 2.80
C GLN A 59 13.05 0.65 3.98
N PRO A 60 12.76 -0.67 3.83
CA PRO A 60 12.97 -1.46 2.60
C PRO A 60 11.92 -1.16 1.52
N SER A 61 12.40 -0.97 0.28
CA SER A 61 11.54 -0.75 -0.89
C SER A 61 12.30 -1.20 -2.16
N PRO A 62 11.73 -2.05 -3.02
CA PRO A 62 10.40 -2.68 -2.92
C PRO A 62 10.35 -3.82 -1.93
N GLU A 63 9.15 -4.16 -1.43
CA GLU A 63 8.92 -5.26 -0.51
C GLU A 63 7.68 -6.08 -0.92
N LYS A 64 7.75 -7.41 -0.79
CA LYS A 64 6.59 -8.27 -0.99
C LYS A 64 5.55 -8.00 0.10
N LEU A 65 4.32 -7.68 -0.29
CA LEU A 65 3.22 -7.49 0.65
C LEU A 65 2.74 -8.86 1.18
N THR A 66 2.68 -9.00 2.51
CA THR A 66 2.36 -10.27 3.17
C THR A 66 0.87 -10.51 3.33
N ALA A 67 0.06 -9.46 3.43
CA ALA A 67 -1.37 -9.57 3.68
C ALA A 67 -2.18 -8.44 2.99
N PRO A 68 -2.03 -8.21 1.67
CA PRO A 68 -2.95 -7.32 0.97
C PRO A 68 -4.33 -7.97 0.89
N ALA A 69 -5.39 -7.18 0.82
CA ALA A 69 -6.68 -7.70 0.43
C ALA A 69 -6.73 -7.91 -1.09
N TRP A 70 -7.36 -8.99 -1.53
CA TRP A 70 -7.43 -9.39 -2.92
C TRP A 70 -8.87 -9.47 -3.43
N GLY A 71 -9.04 -9.35 -4.74
CA GLY A 71 -10.29 -9.60 -5.41
C GLY A 71 -10.23 -9.36 -6.90
N ALA A 72 -11.39 -9.39 -7.54
CA ALA A 72 -11.51 -9.18 -8.98
C ALA A 72 -12.71 -8.31 -9.34
N CYS A 73 -12.61 -7.60 -10.45
CA CYS A 73 -13.64 -6.77 -11.04
C CYS A 73 -14.02 -7.24 -12.41
N ASN A 74 -15.30 -7.05 -12.75
CA ASN A 74 -15.80 -7.23 -14.11
C ASN A 74 -15.15 -6.17 -15.04
N PRO A 75 -14.71 -6.53 -16.25
CA PRO A 75 -14.12 -5.57 -17.18
C PRO A 75 -15.10 -4.55 -17.74
N LYS A 76 -16.40 -4.79 -17.62
CA LYS A 76 -17.44 -3.87 -18.12
C LYS A 76 -17.75 -2.79 -17.10
N GLN A 77 -17.78 -1.54 -17.53
CA GLN A 77 -18.22 -0.43 -16.69
C GLN A 77 -19.66 -0.65 -16.20
N PRO A 78 -19.96 -0.33 -14.94
CA PRO A 78 -19.20 0.42 -13.94
C PRO A 78 -18.20 -0.40 -13.09
N TYR A 79 -17.55 -1.41 -13.63
CA TYR A 79 -16.55 -2.27 -12.96
C TYR A 79 -17.03 -2.86 -11.61
N PRO A 80 -18.18 -3.55 -11.55
CA PRO A 80 -18.63 -4.14 -10.30
C PRO A 80 -17.70 -5.27 -9.87
N PRO A 81 -17.69 -5.62 -8.58
CA PRO A 81 -17.12 -6.88 -8.13
C PRO A 81 -17.69 -8.05 -8.91
N THR A 82 -16.87 -9.07 -9.16
CA THR A 82 -17.32 -10.24 -9.89
C THR A 82 -17.15 -11.52 -9.06
N THR A 83 -18.04 -12.47 -9.26
CA THR A 83 -17.92 -13.85 -8.78
C THR A 83 -17.34 -14.80 -9.84
N ALA A 84 -17.14 -14.31 -11.07
CA ALA A 84 -16.55 -15.08 -12.15
C ALA A 84 -15.06 -15.40 -11.92
N VAL A 85 -14.40 -14.64 -11.07
CA VAL A 85 -13.02 -14.87 -10.62
C VAL A 85 -12.99 -14.79 -9.11
N SER A 86 -12.51 -15.84 -8.45
CA SER A 86 -12.18 -15.83 -7.02
C SER A 86 -10.68 -15.62 -6.82
N VAL A 87 -10.30 -14.85 -5.82
CA VAL A 87 -8.88 -14.65 -5.46
C VAL A 87 -8.73 -14.94 -3.98
N SER A 88 -7.82 -15.87 -3.63
CA SER A 88 -7.53 -16.21 -2.24
C SER A 88 -6.73 -15.10 -1.54
N ALA A 89 -6.63 -15.17 -0.21
CA ALA A 89 -5.81 -14.26 0.59
C ALA A 89 -4.32 -14.27 0.21
N ASP A 90 -3.85 -15.37 -0.39
CA ASP A 90 -2.47 -15.53 -0.85
C ASP A 90 -2.26 -15.06 -2.30
N GLY A 91 -3.31 -14.56 -2.96
CA GLY A 91 -3.25 -14.07 -4.33
C GLY A 91 -3.41 -15.16 -5.40
N LEU A 92 -3.93 -16.35 -5.04
CA LEU A 92 -4.25 -17.41 -5.99
C LEU A 92 -5.61 -17.12 -6.65
N ALA A 93 -5.60 -16.78 -7.92
CA ALA A 93 -6.79 -16.44 -8.70
C ALA A 93 -7.29 -17.66 -9.51
N GLN A 94 -8.61 -17.88 -9.49
CA GLN A 94 -9.25 -18.98 -10.20
C GLN A 94 -10.50 -18.49 -10.92
N CYS A 95 -10.65 -18.86 -12.19
CA CYS A 95 -11.87 -18.64 -12.96
C CYS A 95 -12.97 -19.61 -12.52
N ALA A 96 -14.19 -19.12 -12.33
CA ALA A 96 -15.36 -19.96 -12.13
C ALA A 96 -15.69 -20.75 -13.40
N ALA A 97 -16.39 -21.87 -13.23
CA ALA A 97 -16.84 -22.66 -14.38
C ALA A 97 -17.72 -21.83 -15.33
N GLY A 98 -17.35 -21.81 -16.62
CA GLY A 98 -18.04 -21.01 -17.65
C GLY A 98 -17.73 -19.51 -17.62
N ALA A 99 -16.80 -19.04 -16.79
CA ALA A 99 -16.30 -17.68 -16.90
C ALA A 99 -15.45 -17.54 -18.16
N VAL A 100 -15.74 -16.53 -18.97
CA VAL A 100 -15.01 -16.23 -20.21
C VAL A 100 -14.65 -14.75 -20.27
N GLY A 101 -13.51 -14.42 -20.85
CA GLY A 101 -13.06 -13.06 -21.06
C GLY A 101 -12.01 -12.59 -20.03
N THR A 102 -11.65 -11.32 -20.12
CA THR A 102 -10.58 -10.74 -19.29
C THR A 102 -11.15 -9.99 -18.09
N TYR A 103 -10.64 -10.28 -16.91
CA TYR A 103 -11.03 -9.70 -15.63
C TYR A 103 -9.85 -8.93 -15.03
N THR A 104 -10.15 -7.89 -14.25
CA THR A 104 -9.12 -7.17 -13.50
C THR A 104 -8.99 -7.78 -12.11
N VAL A 105 -7.86 -8.42 -11.83
CA VAL A 105 -7.43 -8.82 -10.47
C VAL A 105 -6.81 -7.62 -9.78
N TRP A 106 -7.10 -7.44 -8.51
CA TRP A 106 -6.56 -6.36 -7.72
C TRP A 106 -6.01 -6.83 -6.38
N ALA A 107 -5.00 -6.11 -5.89
CA ALA A 107 -4.53 -6.15 -4.51
C ALA A 107 -4.57 -4.75 -3.93
N VAL A 108 -4.94 -4.63 -2.67
CA VAL A 108 -4.99 -3.36 -1.97
C VAL A 108 -4.38 -3.50 -0.59
N ALA A 109 -3.68 -2.47 -0.18
CA ALA A 109 -3.13 -2.33 1.15
C ALA A 109 -3.31 -0.89 1.66
N GLN A 110 -3.17 -0.73 2.98
CA GLN A 110 -3.20 0.58 3.62
C GLN A 110 -1.95 1.38 3.25
N ARG A 111 -2.13 2.66 2.99
CA ARG A 111 -1.02 3.57 2.68
C ARG A 111 -0.06 3.72 3.86
N GLY A 112 -0.58 3.72 5.09
CA GLY A 112 0.18 4.10 6.29
C GLY A 112 0.36 5.61 6.41
N GLY A 113 1.14 6.03 7.41
CA GLY A 113 1.38 7.45 7.72
C GLY A 113 0.37 8.04 8.70
N ASP A 114 0.73 9.18 9.30
CA ASP A 114 -0.01 9.79 10.41
C ASP A 114 -1.43 10.23 10.05
N SER A 115 -1.67 10.57 8.77
CA SER A 115 -2.98 11.02 8.28
C SER A 115 -3.97 9.89 8.00
N CYS A 116 -3.50 8.64 7.91
CA CYS A 116 -4.33 7.48 7.60
C CYS A 116 -4.66 6.58 8.80
N GLY A 117 -4.07 6.88 9.96
CA GLY A 117 -4.33 6.19 11.22
C GLY A 117 -3.99 4.69 11.19
N ALA A 118 -4.14 4.04 12.35
CA ALA A 118 -4.15 2.58 12.42
C ALA A 118 -5.46 2.09 11.77
N ALA A 119 -5.33 1.48 10.62
CA ALA A 119 -6.43 1.10 9.75
C ALA A 119 -7.52 0.32 10.46
N GLY A 120 -8.67 0.91 10.58
CA GLY A 120 -9.90 0.14 10.63
C GLY A 120 -10.04 -0.63 9.30
N SER A 121 -10.48 -1.88 9.36
CA SER A 121 -10.75 -2.70 8.20
C SER A 121 -11.82 -2.04 7.32
N VAL A 122 -11.40 -1.20 6.41
CA VAL A 122 -12.33 -0.65 5.42
C VAL A 122 -12.62 -1.76 4.43
N PRO A 123 -13.88 -2.13 4.21
CA PRO A 123 -14.22 -3.06 3.16
C PRO A 123 -13.76 -2.46 1.85
N VAL A 124 -12.86 -3.17 1.19
CA VAL A 124 -12.23 -2.67 0.01
C VAL A 124 -12.99 -3.14 -1.20
N ASN A 125 -13.52 -2.20 -1.95
CA ASN A 125 -13.99 -2.44 -3.30
C ASN A 125 -13.30 -1.48 -4.26
N PRO A 126 -12.06 -1.75 -4.65
CA PRO A 126 -11.30 -0.89 -5.54
C PRO A 126 -11.81 -0.89 -6.98
N CYS A 127 -12.85 -1.68 -7.30
CA CYS A 127 -13.47 -1.67 -8.62
C CYS A 127 -14.05 -0.28 -8.99
N GLY A 128 -14.36 0.55 -7.98
CA GLY A 128 -14.80 1.94 -8.14
C GLY A 128 -13.73 3.00 -7.82
N GLY A 129 -12.52 2.58 -7.52
CA GLY A 129 -11.42 3.46 -7.09
C GLY A 129 -10.94 3.17 -5.66
N ALA A 130 -9.66 3.46 -5.39
CA ALA A 130 -9.10 3.34 -4.05
C ALA A 130 -9.51 4.51 -3.16
N GLY A 131 -9.76 4.26 -1.87
CA GLY A 131 -9.92 5.32 -0.86
C GLY A 131 -8.61 6.08 -0.65
N GLN A 132 -8.69 7.28 -0.06
CA GLN A 132 -7.52 8.16 0.14
C GLN A 132 -6.37 7.50 0.93
N CYS A 133 -6.70 6.60 1.85
CA CYS A 133 -5.72 5.88 2.68
C CYS A 133 -5.40 4.48 2.17
N GLN A 134 -5.71 4.19 0.92
CA GLN A 134 -5.49 2.90 0.28
C GLN A 134 -4.62 3.04 -0.96
N VAL A 135 -3.83 2.00 -1.23
CA VAL A 135 -3.06 1.87 -2.46
C VAL A 135 -3.48 0.58 -3.13
N THR A 136 -3.79 0.66 -4.42
CA THR A 136 -4.26 -0.48 -5.21
C THR A 136 -3.28 -0.77 -6.33
N GLY A 137 -2.96 -2.05 -6.51
CA GLY A 137 -2.32 -2.59 -7.72
C GLY A 137 -3.30 -3.45 -8.49
N THR A 138 -3.15 -3.50 -9.81
CA THR A 138 -4.01 -4.29 -10.69
C THR A 138 -3.22 -5.13 -11.68
N ALA A 139 -3.82 -6.26 -12.11
CA ALA A 139 -3.33 -7.13 -13.14
C ALA A 139 -4.52 -7.66 -13.96
N GLN A 140 -4.27 -8.24 -15.14
CA GLN A 140 -5.31 -8.81 -15.99
C GLN A 140 -5.26 -10.35 -15.93
N LEU A 141 -6.43 -10.98 -15.79
CA LEU A 141 -6.60 -12.42 -15.86
C LEU A 141 -7.60 -12.74 -16.96
N THR A 142 -7.19 -13.52 -17.95
CA THR A 142 -8.07 -14.02 -19.01
C THR A 142 -8.57 -15.42 -18.68
N CYS A 143 -9.88 -15.59 -18.60
CA CYS A 143 -10.56 -16.87 -18.48
C CYS A 143 -10.92 -17.38 -19.90
N PRO A 144 -10.79 -18.71 -20.17
CA PRO A 144 -10.97 -19.31 -21.49
C PRO A 144 -12.42 -19.28 -22.01
#